data_c0169adb306247480651f0869974538d
#
_entry.id   c0169adb306247480651f0869974538d
#
_cell.length_a   1.000
_cell.length_b   1.000
_cell.length_c   1.000
_cell.angle_alpha   90.00
_cell.angle_beta   90.00
_cell.angle_gamma   90.00
#
_symmetry.space_group_name_H-M   'P 1'
#
loop_
_entity.id
_entity.type
_entity.pdbx_description
1 polymer ?
#
loop_
_entity_poly.entity_id
_entity_poly.type
_entity_poly.pdbx_seq_one_letter_code
_entity_poly.pdbx_strand_id
1 'polypeptide(L)'
;MFDGLTLNFSQAQLFYRKQTLMNFLLPALLSIQIMALFVTTDPEESTTRLFDFTQNSDIKNWRIVNDDVMGGISTSSFGLSDSGHGIFMGKVSTDNNGGFASVRYTMKKFKCENLKTIKIRLKGDGKDYQFRIKNKSADYFSYITTFSTSGEWEVIEMNLEDFYPSFRGRKLDQPNFNKSSIEQVSILIANKKNETFKLEIDNIELY
;
A
#
# COMPACT_ATOMS: atom_id res chain seq x y z
N MET A 1 -79.96 -11.05 37.16
CA MET A 1 -79.26 -10.02 37.93
C MET A 1 -77.91 -9.82 37.21
N PHE A 2 -77.84 -8.82 36.34
CA PHE A 2 -76.67 -8.54 35.53
C PHE A 2 -75.93 -7.33 36.15
N ASP A 3 -74.78 -7.56 36.79
CA ASP A 3 -73.92 -6.50 37.26
C ASP A 3 -73.13 -5.93 36.06
N GLY A 4 -73.61 -4.74 35.62
CA GLY A 4 -72.87 -3.99 34.59
C GLY A 4 -71.69 -3.30 35.19
N LEU A 5 -70.47 -3.72 34.82
CA LEU A 5 -69.26 -3.00 35.06
C LEU A 5 -69.24 -1.72 34.24
N THR A 6 -69.61 -0.60 34.85
CA THR A 6 -69.40 0.74 34.28
C THR A 6 -68.01 1.18 34.53
N LEU A 7 -67.17 1.13 33.51
CA LEU A 7 -65.83 1.74 33.54
C LEU A 7 -65.96 3.25 33.75
N ASN A 8 -65.35 3.74 34.80
CA ASN A 8 -65.35 5.17 35.17
C ASN A 8 -64.61 5.94 34.06
N PHE A 9 -65.15 7.10 33.66
CA PHE A 9 -64.66 7.94 32.57
C PHE A 9 -63.12 8.23 32.67
N SER A 10 -62.60 8.31 33.86
CA SER A 10 -61.14 8.46 34.15
C SER A 10 -60.33 7.24 33.72
N GLN A 11 -60.83 6.04 33.89
CA GLN A 11 -60.16 4.79 33.51
C GLN A 11 -60.14 4.62 31.98
N ALA A 12 -61.18 5.02 31.32
CA ALA A 12 -61.27 5.00 29.86
C ALA A 12 -60.29 5.98 29.19
N GLN A 13 -60.11 7.17 29.78
CA GLN A 13 -59.12 8.15 29.30
C GLN A 13 -57.66 7.68 29.49
N LEU A 14 -57.39 7.03 30.62
CA LEU A 14 -56.04 6.44 30.86
C LEU A 14 -55.72 5.29 29.90
N PHE A 15 -56.73 4.47 29.57
CA PHE A 15 -56.55 3.38 28.63
C PHE A 15 -56.31 3.90 27.19
N TYR A 16 -57.07 4.91 26.77
CA TYR A 16 -56.91 5.54 25.45
C TYR A 16 -55.51 6.22 25.31
N ARG A 17 -55.05 6.91 26.35
CA ARG A 17 -53.74 7.56 26.38
C ARG A 17 -52.59 6.55 26.32
N LYS A 18 -52.69 5.40 26.98
CA LYS A 18 -51.70 4.32 26.90
C LYS A 18 -51.65 3.67 25.52
N GLN A 19 -52.83 3.48 24.90
CA GLN A 19 -52.90 2.86 23.57
C GLN A 19 -52.35 3.78 22.47
N THR A 20 -52.58 5.10 22.60
CA THR A 20 -52.02 6.11 21.67
C THR A 20 -50.52 6.19 21.78
N LEU A 21 -49.97 6.22 23.02
CA LEU A 21 -48.52 6.20 23.24
C LEU A 21 -47.83 4.92 22.72
N MET A 22 -48.49 3.77 22.88
CA MET A 22 -47.95 2.49 22.40
C MET A 22 -47.92 2.42 20.86
N ASN A 23 -48.93 3.02 20.18
CA ASN A 23 -49.01 3.05 18.72
C ASN A 23 -47.97 4.01 18.08
N PHE A 24 -47.47 5.03 18.81
CA PHE A 24 -46.43 5.93 18.33
C PHE A 24 -45.02 5.42 18.66
N LEU A 25 -44.85 4.69 19.76
CA LEU A 25 -43.54 4.20 20.20
C LEU A 25 -43.07 2.92 19.44
N LEU A 26 -44.03 2.01 19.09
CA LEU A 26 -43.68 0.80 18.34
C LEU A 26 -43.08 1.05 16.95
N PRO A 27 -43.64 1.91 16.08
CA PRO A 27 -43.02 2.17 14.77
C PRO A 27 -41.71 2.94 14.87
N ALA A 28 -41.52 3.81 15.89
CA ALA A 28 -40.27 4.52 16.11
C ALA A 28 -39.12 3.58 16.53
N LEU A 29 -39.41 2.59 17.38
CA LEU A 29 -38.39 1.57 17.78
C LEU A 29 -38.07 0.62 16.62
N LEU A 30 -39.04 0.28 15.77
CA LEU A 30 -38.80 -0.57 14.59
C LEU A 30 -37.98 0.15 13.53
N SER A 31 -38.16 1.47 13.35
CA SER A 31 -37.35 2.26 12.40
C SER A 31 -35.90 2.41 12.85
N ILE A 32 -35.62 2.49 14.14
CA ILE A 32 -34.25 2.55 14.69
C ILE A 32 -33.55 1.19 14.51
N GLN A 33 -34.24 0.07 14.64
CA GLN A 33 -33.64 -1.25 14.42
C GLN A 33 -33.33 -1.53 12.95
N ILE A 34 -34.13 -1.02 12.01
CA ILE A 34 -33.88 -1.17 10.57
C ILE A 34 -32.67 -0.29 10.12
N MET A 35 -32.49 0.88 10.74
CA MET A 35 -31.36 1.76 10.41
C MET A 35 -30.01 1.22 10.92
N ALA A 36 -29.99 0.35 11.93
CA ALA A 36 -28.78 -0.30 12.45
C ALA A 36 -28.29 -1.49 11.60
N LEU A 37 -29.07 -1.96 10.61
CA LEU A 37 -28.73 -3.08 9.74
C LEU A 37 -28.01 -2.68 8.44
N PHE A 38 -27.86 -1.36 8.17
CA PHE A 38 -26.99 -0.85 7.10
C PHE A 38 -25.62 -0.42 7.66
N VAL A 39 -24.99 -1.26 8.49
CA VAL A 39 -23.53 -1.24 8.58
C VAL A 39 -23.04 -1.85 7.27
N THR A 40 -22.78 -1.00 6.30
CA THR A 40 -21.96 -1.37 5.15
C THR A 40 -20.60 -1.78 5.72
N THR A 41 -20.38 -3.07 5.86
CA THR A 41 -19.03 -3.58 5.95
C THR A 41 -18.41 -3.25 4.60
N ASP A 42 -17.63 -2.17 4.54
CA ASP A 42 -16.72 -1.99 3.43
C ASP A 42 -15.96 -3.32 3.30
N PRO A 43 -15.84 -3.87 2.09
CA PRO A 43 -15.07 -5.09 1.91
C PRO A 43 -13.67 -4.80 2.48
N GLU A 44 -13.27 -5.55 3.50
CA GLU A 44 -11.93 -5.44 4.09
C GLU A 44 -10.95 -5.64 2.93
N GLU A 45 -10.34 -4.56 2.49
CA GLU A 45 -9.38 -4.58 1.38
C GLU A 45 -8.23 -5.48 1.83
N SER A 46 -8.11 -6.64 1.20
CA SER A 46 -7.14 -7.65 1.62
C SER A 46 -5.73 -7.10 1.43
N THR A 47 -5.16 -6.61 2.50
CA THR A 47 -3.79 -6.09 2.53
C THR A 47 -2.82 -7.25 2.72
N THR A 48 -1.84 -7.35 1.84
CA THR A 48 -0.76 -8.32 2.00
C THR A 48 0.58 -7.61 2.08
N ARG A 49 1.25 -7.72 3.24
CA ARG A 49 2.53 -7.09 3.48
C ARG A 49 3.65 -7.83 2.74
N LEU A 50 4.36 -7.12 1.87
CA LEU A 50 5.51 -7.64 1.14
C LEU A 50 6.77 -7.53 2.00
N PHE A 51 6.98 -6.40 2.66
CA PHE A 51 8.07 -6.20 3.61
C PHE A 51 7.72 -5.12 4.63
N ASP A 52 8.12 -5.35 5.89
CA ASP A 52 7.96 -4.45 7.03
C ASP A 52 9.32 -4.24 7.67
N PHE A 53 9.79 -2.99 7.70
CA PHE A 53 11.06 -2.66 8.32
C PHE A 53 10.86 -2.39 9.80
N THR A 54 11.60 -3.11 10.63
CA THR A 54 11.70 -2.96 12.07
C THR A 54 13.16 -3.09 12.48
N GLN A 55 13.51 -2.74 13.70
CA GLN A 55 14.88 -2.91 14.22
C GLN A 55 15.40 -4.36 14.10
N ASN A 56 14.50 -5.34 14.09
CA ASN A 56 14.84 -6.77 14.05
C ASN A 56 14.63 -7.42 12.67
N SER A 57 14.34 -6.63 11.64
CA SER A 57 14.08 -7.17 10.29
C SER A 57 15.32 -7.83 9.70
N ASP A 58 15.17 -9.03 9.16
CA ASP A 58 16.23 -9.69 8.40
C ASP A 58 16.34 -9.08 6.99
N ILE A 59 17.36 -8.27 6.79
CA ILE A 59 17.64 -7.59 5.52
C ILE A 59 18.64 -8.31 4.62
N LYS A 60 19.01 -9.57 4.91
CA LYS A 60 20.01 -10.32 4.13
C LYS A 60 19.65 -10.53 2.65
N ASN A 61 18.35 -10.52 2.34
CA ASN A 61 17.87 -10.65 0.97
C ASN A 61 17.77 -9.31 0.23
N TRP A 62 18.09 -8.20 0.91
CA TRP A 62 18.27 -6.89 0.30
C TRP A 62 19.70 -6.73 -0.16
N ARG A 63 19.92 -6.43 -1.44
CA ARG A 63 21.24 -6.32 -2.05
C ARG A 63 21.37 -5.04 -2.85
N ILE A 64 22.51 -4.38 -2.70
CA ILE A 64 22.91 -3.25 -3.54
C ILE A 64 23.36 -3.77 -4.90
N VAL A 65 22.92 -3.08 -5.95
CA VAL A 65 23.43 -3.24 -7.32
C VAL A 65 23.51 -1.87 -7.96
N ASN A 66 24.71 -1.37 -8.10
CA ASN A 66 25.03 -0.09 -8.71
C ASN A 66 25.55 -0.27 -10.15
N ASP A 67 25.90 0.82 -10.77
CA ASP A 67 26.45 0.85 -12.12
C ASP A 67 27.90 0.35 -12.24
N ASP A 68 28.56 0.03 -11.14
CA ASP A 68 29.88 -0.63 -11.09
C ASP A 68 29.91 -1.93 -11.91
N VAL A 69 28.78 -2.65 -11.98
CA VAL A 69 28.60 -3.81 -12.88
C VAL A 69 28.76 -3.48 -14.37
N MET A 70 28.82 -2.19 -14.72
CA MET A 70 29.02 -1.67 -16.08
C MET A 70 30.24 -0.72 -16.18
N GLY A 71 31.04 -0.64 -15.11
CA GLY A 71 32.20 0.24 -15.04
C GLY A 71 31.93 1.64 -14.47
N GLY A 72 30.70 1.94 -14.05
CA GLY A 72 30.34 3.18 -13.35
C GLY A 72 30.98 3.28 -11.96
N ILE A 73 30.85 4.45 -11.35
CA ILE A 73 31.48 4.76 -10.04
C ILE A 73 30.43 5.21 -9.00
N SER A 74 29.15 4.98 -9.24
CA SER A 74 28.12 5.25 -8.25
C SER A 74 28.29 4.34 -7.02
N THR A 75 28.03 4.90 -5.84
CA THR A 75 28.14 4.18 -4.56
C THR A 75 26.86 4.30 -3.78
N SER A 76 26.44 3.21 -3.12
CA SER A 76 25.28 3.24 -2.23
C SER A 76 25.42 2.24 -1.10
N SER A 77 24.61 2.44 -0.09
CA SER A 77 24.46 1.53 1.06
C SER A 77 23.00 1.28 1.37
N PHE A 78 22.73 0.15 2.00
CA PHE A 78 21.42 -0.18 2.54
C PHE A 78 21.59 -0.79 3.93
N GLY A 79 20.75 -0.36 4.88
CA GLY A 79 20.79 -0.81 6.27
C GLY A 79 19.52 -0.43 7.00
N LEU A 80 19.48 -0.76 8.31
CA LEU A 80 18.40 -0.34 9.20
C LEU A 80 18.83 0.90 9.98
N SER A 81 17.91 1.85 10.19
CA SER A 81 18.08 2.97 11.10
C SER A 81 17.85 2.54 12.55
N ASP A 82 18.23 3.40 13.50
CA ASP A 82 17.94 3.22 14.93
C ASP A 82 16.41 3.18 15.20
N SER A 83 15.62 3.82 14.36
CA SER A 83 14.15 3.79 14.40
C SER A 83 13.53 2.55 13.71
N GLY A 84 14.34 1.69 13.12
CA GLY A 84 13.90 0.44 12.49
C GLY A 84 13.50 0.58 11.01
N HIS A 85 13.69 1.75 10.38
CA HIS A 85 13.39 1.91 8.95
C HIS A 85 14.56 1.42 8.07
N GLY A 86 14.24 0.94 6.87
CA GLY A 86 15.25 0.66 5.85
C GLY A 86 15.81 1.97 5.29
N ILE A 87 17.13 2.15 5.31
CA ILE A 87 17.79 3.34 4.73
C ILE A 87 18.55 2.93 3.47
N PHE A 88 18.14 3.50 2.32
CA PHE A 88 18.84 3.43 1.06
C PHE A 88 19.43 4.79 0.73
N MET A 89 20.76 4.91 0.72
CA MET A 89 21.42 6.18 0.47
C MET A 89 22.73 6.00 -0.30
N GLY A 90 23.18 7.09 -0.95
CA GLY A 90 24.43 7.04 -1.71
C GLY A 90 24.68 8.26 -2.58
N LYS A 91 25.55 8.06 -3.56
CA LYS A 91 25.93 9.05 -4.57
C LYS A 91 25.89 8.40 -5.95
N VAL A 92 25.09 8.95 -6.83
CA VAL A 92 25.06 8.59 -8.26
C VAL A 92 26.09 9.46 -8.99
N SER A 93 26.91 8.84 -9.84
CA SER A 93 27.77 9.52 -10.81
C SER A 93 27.44 9.06 -12.21
N THR A 94 27.42 10.00 -13.15
CA THR A 94 27.23 9.72 -14.59
C THR A 94 28.54 9.43 -15.32
N ASP A 95 29.68 9.50 -14.62
CA ASP A 95 30.99 9.19 -15.18
C ASP A 95 31.09 7.71 -15.57
N ASN A 96 31.98 7.40 -16.52
CA ASN A 96 32.26 6.05 -17.00
C ASN A 96 31.00 5.28 -17.48
N ASN A 97 30.04 5.97 -18.11
CA ASN A 97 28.74 5.41 -18.51
C ASN A 97 27.91 4.88 -17.33
N GLY A 98 28.17 5.37 -16.11
CA GLY A 98 27.37 5.12 -14.94
C GLY A 98 26.06 5.87 -14.95
N GLY A 99 25.44 6.05 -13.80
CA GLY A 99 24.27 6.89 -13.63
C GLY A 99 23.11 6.22 -12.90
N PHE A 100 23.35 5.13 -12.14
CA PHE A 100 22.34 4.58 -11.26
C PHE A 100 22.87 3.94 -9.99
N ALA A 101 22.02 3.92 -8.98
CA ALA A 101 22.15 3.08 -7.80
C ALA A 101 20.84 2.35 -7.56
N SER A 102 20.88 1.12 -7.08
CA SER A 102 19.67 0.35 -6.75
C SER A 102 19.85 -0.54 -5.54
N VAL A 103 18.74 -0.75 -4.83
CA VAL A 103 18.59 -1.79 -3.81
C VAL A 103 17.50 -2.78 -4.27
N ARG A 104 17.76 -4.09 -4.12
CA ARG A 104 16.90 -5.18 -4.60
C ARG A 104 16.60 -6.15 -3.47
N TYR A 105 15.34 -6.50 -3.34
CA TYR A 105 14.84 -7.56 -2.46
C TYR A 105 14.37 -8.74 -3.30
N THR A 106 15.01 -9.89 -3.09
CA THR A 106 14.60 -11.15 -3.74
C THR A 106 13.94 -12.04 -2.71
N MET A 107 12.75 -12.50 -3.04
CA MET A 107 11.90 -13.28 -2.15
C MET A 107 11.47 -14.60 -2.81
N LYS A 108 10.91 -15.51 -2.02
CA LYS A 108 10.10 -16.60 -2.56
C LYS A 108 8.90 -15.99 -3.28
N LYS A 109 8.32 -16.77 -4.20
CA LYS A 109 7.16 -16.36 -4.98
C LYS A 109 6.06 -15.74 -4.10
N PHE A 110 5.86 -14.43 -4.22
CA PHE A 110 4.80 -13.67 -3.59
C PHE A 110 3.59 -13.65 -4.52
N LYS A 111 2.47 -14.21 -4.10
CA LYS A 111 1.24 -14.20 -4.90
C LYS A 111 0.58 -12.83 -4.85
N CYS A 112 0.24 -12.28 -6.01
CA CYS A 112 -0.46 -11.00 -6.16
C CYS A 112 -1.73 -11.11 -7.00
N GLU A 113 -2.33 -12.29 -7.08
CA GLU A 113 -3.65 -12.50 -7.68
C GLU A 113 -4.67 -11.65 -6.93
N ASN A 114 -5.47 -10.88 -7.65
CA ASN A 114 -6.48 -9.96 -7.10
C ASN A 114 -5.95 -8.70 -6.38
N LEU A 115 -4.63 -8.54 -6.24
CA LEU A 115 -4.02 -7.32 -5.74
C LEU A 115 -3.72 -6.39 -6.92
N LYS A 116 -4.00 -5.10 -6.77
CA LYS A 116 -3.92 -4.12 -7.87
C LYS A 116 -2.92 -3.01 -7.61
N THR A 117 -2.63 -2.72 -6.36
CA THR A 117 -1.87 -1.53 -5.97
C THR A 117 -0.73 -1.91 -5.03
N ILE A 118 0.47 -1.41 -5.31
CA ILE A 118 1.59 -1.40 -4.39
C ILE A 118 1.55 -0.07 -3.63
N LYS A 119 1.60 -0.13 -2.31
CA LYS A 119 1.79 1.03 -1.44
C LYS A 119 3.14 0.92 -0.76
N ILE A 120 3.90 2.00 -0.79
CA ILE A 120 5.17 2.11 -0.07
C ILE A 120 5.13 3.32 0.84
N ARG A 121 5.28 3.10 2.15
CA ARG A 121 5.44 4.19 3.11
C ARG A 121 6.91 4.52 3.25
N LEU A 122 7.28 5.75 2.92
CA LEU A 122 8.66 6.19 2.86
C LEU A 122 8.81 7.67 3.18
N LYS A 123 10.07 8.08 3.42
CA LYS A 123 10.50 9.47 3.44
C LYS A 123 11.67 9.60 2.46
N GLY A 124 11.50 10.40 1.43
CA GLY A 124 12.52 10.64 0.40
C GLY A 124 13.26 11.95 0.62
N ASP A 125 13.82 12.48 -0.45
CA ASP A 125 14.66 13.67 -0.47
C ASP A 125 14.30 14.65 -1.60
N GLY A 126 13.04 14.60 -2.06
CA GLY A 126 12.53 15.45 -3.13
C GLY A 126 12.96 15.01 -4.54
N LYS A 127 13.39 13.76 -4.70
CA LYS A 127 13.88 13.22 -5.98
C LYS A 127 12.95 12.17 -6.55
N ASP A 128 13.17 11.86 -7.83
CA ASP A 128 12.48 10.81 -8.55
C ASP A 128 13.21 9.48 -8.38
N TYR A 129 12.42 8.44 -8.15
CA TYR A 129 12.86 7.07 -8.03
C TYR A 129 12.03 6.16 -8.93
N GLN A 130 12.57 5.00 -9.29
CA GLN A 130 11.84 3.94 -9.96
C GLN A 130 11.56 2.81 -8.98
N PHE A 131 10.31 2.38 -8.93
CA PHE A 131 9.97 1.09 -8.34
C PHE A 131 9.93 0.05 -9.45
N ARG A 132 10.55 -1.08 -9.22
CA ARG A 132 10.71 -2.14 -10.21
C ARG A 132 10.29 -3.48 -9.62
N ILE A 133 9.59 -4.27 -10.42
CA ILE A 133 9.16 -5.62 -10.04
C ILE A 133 9.57 -6.63 -11.12
N LYS A 134 9.81 -7.87 -10.70
CA LYS A 134 10.00 -9.01 -11.60
C LYS A 134 9.06 -10.14 -11.22
N ASN A 135 8.43 -10.75 -12.22
CA ASN A 135 7.63 -11.96 -12.01
C ASN A 135 8.52 -13.14 -11.61
N LYS A 136 9.63 -13.33 -12.30
CA LYS A 136 10.68 -14.27 -11.92
C LYS A 136 11.97 -13.50 -11.67
N SER A 137 12.68 -13.80 -10.61
CA SER A 137 13.94 -13.12 -10.28
C SER A 137 14.99 -13.26 -11.38
N ALA A 138 14.95 -14.33 -12.16
CA ALA A 138 15.82 -14.60 -13.29
C ALA A 138 15.45 -13.87 -14.58
N ASP A 139 14.30 -13.18 -14.68
CA ASP A 139 13.92 -12.43 -15.86
C ASP A 139 15.01 -11.39 -16.19
N TYR A 140 15.35 -11.24 -17.50
CA TYR A 140 16.39 -10.29 -17.92
C TYR A 140 15.92 -8.83 -17.84
N PHE A 141 14.62 -8.58 -17.82
CA PHE A 141 13.98 -7.27 -17.73
C PHE A 141 13.20 -7.10 -16.42
N SER A 142 12.77 -5.89 -16.14
CA SER A 142 11.87 -5.57 -15.02
C SER A 142 10.66 -4.79 -15.53
N TYR A 143 9.53 -4.92 -14.86
CA TYR A 143 8.43 -3.99 -14.98
C TYR A 143 8.69 -2.80 -14.07
N ILE A 144 8.53 -1.58 -14.56
CA ILE A 144 8.94 -0.37 -13.84
C ILE A 144 7.84 0.69 -13.85
N THR A 145 7.78 1.45 -12.76
CA THR A 145 7.08 2.75 -12.70
C THR A 145 7.97 3.75 -11.99
N THR A 146 7.70 5.04 -12.13
CA THR A 146 8.47 6.13 -11.51
C THR A 146 7.58 6.85 -10.50
N PHE A 147 8.17 7.24 -9.38
CA PHE A 147 7.51 8.05 -8.36
C PHE A 147 8.43 9.18 -7.89
N SER A 148 7.84 10.30 -7.50
CA SER A 148 8.54 11.44 -6.91
C SER A 148 8.35 11.44 -5.40
N THR A 149 9.29 11.99 -4.66
CA THR A 149 9.23 12.10 -3.21
C THR A 149 9.16 13.56 -2.76
N SER A 150 8.50 13.82 -1.62
CA SER A 150 8.31 15.19 -1.09
C SER A 150 9.40 15.63 -0.09
N GLY A 151 10.13 14.70 0.48
CA GLY A 151 11.05 14.95 1.60
C GLY A 151 10.42 14.73 2.98
N GLU A 152 9.12 14.46 3.04
CA GLU A 152 8.39 14.10 4.25
C GLU A 152 7.95 12.63 4.23
N TRP A 153 7.44 12.12 5.35
CA TRP A 153 6.82 10.81 5.39
C TRP A 153 5.52 10.81 4.57
N GLU A 154 5.46 9.94 3.59
CA GLU A 154 4.33 9.83 2.68
C GLU A 154 4.07 8.38 2.29
N VAL A 155 2.89 8.11 1.75
CA VAL A 155 2.53 6.83 1.13
C VAL A 155 2.44 7.04 -0.37
N ILE A 156 3.29 6.35 -1.11
CA ILE A 156 3.25 6.34 -2.57
C ILE A 156 2.43 5.13 -3.02
N GLU A 157 1.41 5.37 -3.81
CA GLU A 157 0.56 4.33 -4.40
C GLU A 157 0.89 4.16 -5.89
N MET A 158 1.04 2.92 -6.32
CA MET A 158 1.43 2.55 -7.69
C MET A 158 0.55 1.39 -8.16
N ASN A 159 -0.26 1.60 -9.20
CA ASN A 159 -1.07 0.53 -9.77
C ASN A 159 -0.20 -0.46 -10.53
N LEU A 160 -0.41 -1.77 -10.31
CA LEU A 160 0.37 -2.82 -10.98
C LEU A 160 0.24 -2.77 -12.51
N GLU A 161 -0.90 -2.37 -13.03
CA GLU A 161 -1.14 -2.22 -14.47
C GLU A 161 -0.33 -1.09 -15.13
N ASP A 162 0.18 -0.13 -14.35
CA ASP A 162 1.01 0.98 -14.84
C ASP A 162 2.48 0.59 -14.99
N PHE A 163 2.88 -0.57 -14.47
CA PHE A 163 4.25 -1.04 -14.57
C PHE A 163 4.53 -1.59 -15.99
N TYR A 164 5.33 -0.87 -16.76
CA TYR A 164 5.72 -1.25 -18.12
C TYR A 164 7.06 -2.01 -18.12
N PRO A 165 7.25 -2.97 -19.04
CA PRO A 165 8.47 -3.76 -19.14
C PRO A 165 9.63 -2.91 -19.68
N SER A 166 10.79 -3.00 -19.04
CA SER A 166 11.98 -2.22 -19.41
C SER A 166 13.28 -3.01 -19.19
N PHE A 167 14.20 -2.88 -20.13
CA PHE A 167 15.54 -3.43 -20.07
C PHE A 167 16.59 -2.36 -20.41
N ARG A 168 17.55 -2.13 -19.51
CA ARG A 168 18.63 -1.13 -19.67
C ARG A 168 18.11 0.24 -20.09
N GLY A 169 17.04 0.73 -19.42
CA GLY A 169 16.43 2.02 -19.69
C GLY A 169 15.55 2.10 -20.97
N ARG A 170 15.40 1.01 -21.71
CA ARG A 170 14.53 0.96 -22.91
C ARG A 170 13.23 0.25 -22.59
N LYS A 171 12.10 0.88 -22.91
CA LYS A 171 10.79 0.24 -22.86
C LYS A 171 10.74 -0.89 -23.90
N LEU A 172 10.23 -2.05 -23.50
CA LEU A 172 10.04 -3.20 -24.39
C LEU A 172 8.63 -3.15 -25.00
N ASP A 173 8.50 -3.70 -26.20
CA ASP A 173 7.21 -3.89 -26.87
C ASP A 173 6.53 -5.16 -26.36
N GLN A 174 6.06 -5.09 -25.11
CA GLN A 174 5.36 -6.16 -24.41
C GLN A 174 4.28 -5.53 -23.51
N PRO A 175 3.23 -6.28 -23.13
CA PRO A 175 2.21 -5.80 -22.21
C PRO A 175 2.79 -5.37 -20.86
N ASN A 176 2.14 -4.40 -20.21
CA ASN A 176 2.38 -4.03 -18.83
C ASN A 176 2.19 -5.23 -17.90
N PHE A 177 2.56 -5.07 -16.63
CA PHE A 177 2.49 -6.15 -15.65
C PHE A 177 1.07 -6.70 -15.52
N ASN A 178 0.92 -8.00 -15.77
CA ASN A 178 -0.34 -8.75 -15.69
C ASN A 178 -0.11 -10.15 -15.11
N LYS A 179 0.90 -10.29 -14.25
CA LYS A 179 1.30 -11.58 -13.68
C LYS A 179 0.67 -11.78 -12.30
N SER A 180 0.51 -13.03 -11.92
CA SER A 180 -0.06 -13.44 -10.63
C SER A 180 0.95 -13.52 -9.48
N SER A 181 2.22 -13.17 -9.75
CA SER A 181 3.25 -13.26 -8.69
C SER A 181 4.46 -12.37 -8.96
N ILE A 182 5.16 -12.06 -7.88
CA ILE A 182 6.39 -11.27 -7.84
C ILE A 182 7.45 -12.05 -7.07
N GLU A 183 8.69 -12.12 -7.61
CA GLU A 183 9.85 -12.73 -6.93
C GLU A 183 10.95 -11.73 -6.59
N GLN A 184 10.92 -10.53 -7.18
CA GLN A 184 11.85 -9.48 -6.84
C GLN A 184 11.20 -8.11 -6.93
N VAL A 185 11.49 -7.25 -5.96
CA VAL A 185 11.23 -5.81 -6.03
C VAL A 185 12.55 -5.06 -5.95
N SER A 186 12.62 -3.85 -6.50
CA SER A 186 13.79 -3.00 -6.34
C SER A 186 13.42 -1.53 -6.43
N ILE A 187 14.21 -0.71 -5.75
CA ILE A 187 14.15 0.74 -5.83
C ILE A 187 15.43 1.20 -6.49
N LEU A 188 15.33 2.09 -7.46
CA LEU A 188 16.44 2.57 -8.24
C LEU A 188 16.34 4.09 -8.42
N ILE A 189 17.49 4.77 -8.33
CA ILE A 189 17.65 6.17 -8.71
C ILE A 189 18.53 6.26 -9.94
N ALA A 190 18.06 6.99 -10.99
CA ALA A 190 18.77 7.16 -12.28
C ALA A 190 18.29 8.43 -12.99
N ASN A 191 18.50 9.59 -12.40
CA ASN A 191 17.99 10.89 -12.88
C ASN A 191 18.91 11.55 -13.91
N LYS A 192 19.90 10.82 -14.46
CA LYS A 192 20.85 11.27 -15.48
C LYS A 192 21.70 12.46 -15.04
N LYS A 193 22.01 12.57 -13.77
CA LYS A 193 22.84 13.63 -13.18
C LYS A 193 23.63 13.10 -11.99
N ASN A 194 24.72 13.80 -11.65
CA ASN A 194 25.47 13.53 -10.42
C ASN A 194 24.65 14.05 -9.24
N GLU A 195 24.32 13.17 -8.28
CA GLU A 195 23.55 13.55 -7.11
C GLU A 195 23.78 12.61 -5.94
N THR A 196 23.65 13.14 -4.74
CA THR A 196 23.49 12.32 -3.52
C THR A 196 22.02 12.04 -3.30
N PHE A 197 21.70 10.93 -2.65
CA PHE A 197 20.32 10.58 -2.36
C PHE A 197 20.17 9.91 -1.01
N LYS A 198 18.96 10.02 -0.43
CA LYS A 198 18.56 9.29 0.78
C LYS A 198 17.08 8.99 0.75
N LEU A 199 16.75 7.73 0.96
CA LEU A 199 15.38 7.23 1.07
C LEU A 199 15.27 6.40 2.35
N GLU A 200 14.30 6.73 3.21
CA GLU A 200 13.93 5.92 4.38
C GLU A 200 12.61 5.21 4.08
N ILE A 201 12.55 3.91 4.35
CA ILE A 201 11.42 3.06 3.99
C ILE A 201 10.89 2.39 5.25
N ASP A 202 9.59 2.49 5.49
CA ASP A 202 8.90 1.87 6.60
C ASP A 202 8.32 0.50 6.20
N ASN A 203 7.48 0.47 5.18
CA ASN A 203 6.89 -0.77 4.71
C ASN A 203 6.56 -0.75 3.20
N ILE A 204 6.32 -1.95 2.66
CA ILE A 204 5.84 -2.18 1.30
C ILE A 204 4.69 -3.18 1.39
N GLU A 205 3.53 -2.80 0.88
CA GLU A 205 2.29 -3.57 0.95
C GLU A 205 1.62 -3.66 -0.43
N LEU A 206 0.81 -4.69 -0.62
CA LEU A 206 -0.05 -4.85 -1.79
C LEU A 206 -1.52 -4.94 -1.36
N TYR A 207 -2.39 -4.32 -2.16
CA TYR A 207 -3.83 -4.22 -1.97
C TYR A 207 -4.57 -4.72 -3.20
#